data_a6feebdbbeea9271deab433dbab74ef5
#
_entry.id   a6feebdbbeea9271deab433dbab74ef5
#
_cell.length_a   1.000
_cell.length_b   1.000
_cell.length_c   1.000
_cell.angle_alpha   90.00
_cell.angle_beta   90.00
_cell.angle_gamma   90.00
#
_symmetry.space_group_name_H-M   'P 1'
#
loop_
_entity.id
_entity.type
_entity.pdbx_description
1 polymer ?
#
loop_
_entity_poly.entity_id
_entity_poly.type
_entity_poly.pdbx_seq_one_letter_code
_entity_poly.pdbx_strand_id
1 'polypeptide(L)'
;MQIDINKTVYDLIKDNDKLKDDLVSVGFTGLKNPLMVKSLGKSMSIKRGAKMMGVADYDLKLKAMGYELIDSSENPEVIERKKLIKSYLTRLSGGEDLKSVRADFKNNFEGVSSSEIMDAEEELLASGMAKEEVRKLCDVHSALFHGETESEKNLDQSSQADFVAYFKKENEEIKIILDGFKKSIENGEDFSKNIYKVFGHYKKKGDLIYPILKAKYNKPGPSDVMWAVDIDIANNFKKAIKLKDKDLALESLERAREMTYKEDNILYPLVDETISDGDLAKLYRDLGDYDPDLETKDEDKNLSEANLKKGYVNLSKGKMRVDQLRAMLDTLEIEITYVDENDIASYYNDHKGAKVFKRPESSLGREVYYCHPPQAEPIVRNLIKEFKKGTRDKLQVIKNIKGKDYAITYYAVRDKDGAYKGVLETVQDLSFYKTYLESKA
;
A
#
# COMPACT_ATOMS: atom_id res chain seq x y z
N MET A 1 -6.94 29.74 22.68
CA MET A 1 -7.06 29.36 21.27
C MET A 1 -7.56 27.94 21.23
N GLN A 2 -8.60 27.67 20.39
CA GLN A 2 -9.14 26.35 20.19
C GLN A 2 -8.27 25.55 19.22
N ILE A 3 -8.00 24.29 19.52
CA ILE A 3 -7.23 23.36 18.70
C ILE A 3 -8.01 22.05 18.61
N ASP A 4 -8.36 21.65 17.40
CA ASP A 4 -8.91 20.34 17.15
C ASP A 4 -7.79 19.31 17.02
N ILE A 5 -7.72 18.39 17.99
CA ILE A 5 -6.63 17.39 18.08
C ILE A 5 -6.69 16.31 16.99
N ASN A 6 -7.77 16.24 16.19
CA ASN A 6 -7.91 15.35 15.05
C ASN A 6 -7.54 16.00 13.72
N LYS A 7 -7.47 17.34 13.65
CA LYS A 7 -6.93 18.01 12.47
C LYS A 7 -5.46 17.68 12.28
N THR A 8 -5.01 17.73 11.02
CA THR A 8 -3.60 17.47 10.73
C THR A 8 -2.71 18.48 11.43
N VAL A 9 -1.56 18.03 11.90
CA VAL A 9 -0.58 18.92 12.53
C VAL A 9 -0.18 20.03 11.57
N TYR A 10 -0.04 19.72 10.27
CA TYR A 10 0.27 20.70 9.23
C TYR A 10 -0.78 21.83 9.17
N ASP A 11 -2.07 21.48 9.11
CA ASP A 11 -3.14 22.50 9.04
C ASP A 11 -3.21 23.37 10.26
N LEU A 12 -2.83 22.84 11.41
CA LEU A 12 -2.83 23.58 12.67
C LEU A 12 -1.65 24.53 12.82
N ILE A 13 -0.49 24.20 12.23
CA ILE A 13 0.75 24.97 12.43
C ILE A 13 1.19 25.79 11.20
N LYS A 14 0.62 25.57 10.00
CA LYS A 14 1.02 26.26 8.75
C LYS A 14 1.05 27.79 8.87
N ASP A 15 0.15 28.35 9.68
CA ASP A 15 0.02 29.79 9.91
C ASP A 15 0.20 30.15 11.42
N ASN A 16 0.81 29.25 12.21
CA ASN A 16 0.92 29.41 13.66
C ASN A 16 2.24 28.84 14.21
N ASP A 17 3.31 29.60 14.07
CA ASP A 17 4.63 29.23 14.56
C ASP A 17 4.65 29.02 16.08
N LYS A 18 3.85 29.80 16.83
CA LYS A 18 3.76 29.61 18.27
C LYS A 18 3.25 28.21 18.64
N LEU A 19 2.18 27.76 18.02
CA LEU A 19 1.64 26.42 18.26
C LEU A 19 2.66 25.35 17.89
N LYS A 20 3.42 25.53 16.81
CA LYS A 20 4.49 24.63 16.42
C LYS A 20 5.55 24.51 17.53
N ASP A 21 6.02 25.62 18.06
CA ASP A 21 7.04 25.64 19.12
C ASP A 21 6.50 25.03 20.42
N ASP A 22 5.25 25.31 20.77
CA ASP A 22 4.58 24.74 21.93
C ASP A 22 4.43 23.21 21.79
N LEU A 23 4.02 22.71 20.61
CA LEU A 23 3.97 21.27 20.33
C LEU A 23 5.36 20.60 20.44
N VAL A 24 6.40 21.25 19.93
CA VAL A 24 7.79 20.78 20.07
C VAL A 24 8.17 20.68 21.56
N SER A 25 7.80 21.68 22.37
CA SER A 25 8.11 21.69 23.80
C SER A 25 7.37 20.60 24.59
N VAL A 26 6.17 20.25 24.14
CA VAL A 26 5.36 19.16 24.71
C VAL A 26 5.91 17.77 24.39
N GLY A 27 6.71 17.65 23.34
CA GLY A 27 7.34 16.37 22.99
C GLY A 27 7.28 15.98 21.50
N PHE A 28 6.60 16.77 20.66
CA PHE A 28 6.53 16.53 19.22
C PHE A 28 7.81 16.99 18.50
N THR A 29 8.95 16.42 18.89
CA THR A 29 10.29 16.85 18.44
C THR A 29 10.51 16.75 16.94
N GLY A 30 9.78 15.89 16.24
CA GLY A 30 9.80 15.76 14.78
C GLY A 30 9.40 17.04 14.04
N LEU A 31 8.63 17.94 14.67
CA LEU A 31 8.21 19.21 14.08
C LEU A 31 9.35 20.24 13.93
N LYS A 32 10.52 19.99 14.52
CA LYS A 32 11.75 20.76 14.25
C LYS A 32 12.26 20.58 12.82
N ASN A 33 11.93 19.45 12.18
CA ASN A 33 12.34 19.17 10.82
C ASN A 33 11.24 19.63 9.83
N PRO A 34 11.51 20.65 8.98
CA PRO A 34 10.53 21.16 8.01
C PRO A 34 10.02 20.09 7.03
N LEU A 35 10.88 19.11 6.68
CA LEU A 35 10.50 18.00 5.80
C LEU A 35 9.48 17.07 6.49
N MET A 36 9.65 16.79 7.78
CA MET A 36 8.68 16.01 8.53
C MET A 36 7.34 16.75 8.70
N VAL A 37 7.37 18.06 8.86
CA VAL A 37 6.13 18.86 8.90
C VAL A 37 5.37 18.76 7.60
N LYS A 38 6.05 18.91 6.45
CA LYS A 38 5.44 18.82 5.12
C LYS A 38 5.03 17.40 4.71
N SER A 39 5.63 16.37 5.30
CA SER A 39 5.32 14.97 5.01
C SER A 39 4.33 14.38 6.02
N LEU A 40 4.80 14.01 7.21
CA LEU A 40 3.97 13.42 8.27
C LEU A 40 2.95 14.39 8.84
N GLY A 41 3.26 15.69 8.86
CA GLY A 41 2.34 16.70 9.40
C GLY A 41 1.03 16.82 8.64
N LYS A 42 1.00 16.53 7.32
CA LYS A 42 -0.22 16.55 6.49
C LYS A 42 -1.15 15.35 6.74
N SER A 43 -0.66 14.27 7.31
CA SER A 43 -1.42 13.04 7.54
C SER A 43 -1.56 12.66 9.02
N MET A 44 -0.90 13.42 9.90
CA MET A 44 -0.81 13.12 11.32
C MET A 44 -1.55 14.17 12.14
N SER A 45 -2.56 13.75 12.89
CA SER A 45 -3.20 14.59 13.90
C SER A 45 -2.38 14.64 15.19
N ILE A 46 -2.62 15.65 16.04
CA ILE A 46 -1.97 15.74 17.37
C ILE A 46 -2.23 14.47 18.19
N LYS A 47 -3.48 14.04 18.28
CA LYS A 47 -3.91 12.83 19.00
C LYS A 47 -3.14 11.58 18.55
N ARG A 48 -3.00 11.43 17.25
CA ARG A 48 -2.32 10.29 16.65
C ARG A 48 -0.81 10.36 16.78
N GLY A 49 -0.23 11.53 16.57
CA GLY A 49 1.20 11.78 16.74
C GLY A 49 1.63 11.53 18.18
N ALA A 50 0.84 11.96 19.15
CA ALA A 50 1.08 11.69 20.57
C ALA A 50 1.14 10.18 20.87
N LYS A 51 0.18 9.41 20.36
CA LYS A 51 0.15 7.95 20.52
C LYS A 51 1.37 7.28 19.88
N MET A 52 1.72 7.68 18.66
CA MET A 52 2.85 7.10 17.91
C MET A 52 4.20 7.42 18.55
N MET A 53 4.37 8.64 19.10
CA MET A 53 5.62 9.11 19.68
C MET A 53 5.72 8.84 21.19
N GLY A 54 4.70 8.21 21.79
CA GLY A 54 4.66 7.96 23.24
C GLY A 54 4.61 9.23 24.09
N VAL A 55 4.06 10.34 23.55
CA VAL A 55 3.92 11.61 24.27
C VAL A 55 2.70 11.51 25.18
N ALA A 56 2.93 11.08 26.40
CA ALA A 56 1.91 11.11 27.46
C ALA A 56 1.63 12.56 27.90
N ASP A 57 0.43 12.81 28.42
CA ASP A 57 0.01 14.08 29.03
C ASP A 57 0.09 15.31 28.10
N TYR A 58 0.13 15.11 26.77
CA TYR A 58 0.17 16.23 25.82
C TYR A 58 -1.03 17.18 25.97
N ASP A 59 -2.19 16.62 26.28
CA ASP A 59 -3.44 17.34 26.49
C ASP A 59 -3.39 18.22 27.75
N LEU A 60 -2.88 17.70 28.86
CA LEU A 60 -2.69 18.48 30.09
C LEU A 60 -1.68 19.63 29.88
N LYS A 61 -0.58 19.34 29.18
CA LYS A 61 0.47 20.33 28.90
C LYS A 61 -0.05 21.44 28.00
N LEU A 62 -0.77 21.12 26.91
CA LEU A 62 -1.35 22.12 26.01
C LEU A 62 -2.43 22.95 26.72
N LYS A 63 -3.28 22.34 27.53
CA LYS A 63 -4.26 23.07 28.36
C LYS A 63 -3.58 24.05 29.33
N ALA A 64 -2.48 23.64 29.97
CA ALA A 64 -1.69 24.50 30.85
C ALA A 64 -1.06 25.69 30.11
N MET A 65 -0.81 25.58 28.79
CA MET A 65 -0.34 26.67 27.92
C MET A 65 -1.48 27.58 27.41
N GLY A 66 -2.72 27.33 27.81
CA GLY A 66 -3.88 28.14 27.47
C GLY A 66 -4.60 27.71 26.17
N TYR A 67 -4.37 26.50 25.71
CA TYR A 67 -5.12 25.94 24.58
C TYR A 67 -6.38 25.22 25.05
N GLU A 68 -7.48 25.45 24.34
CA GLU A 68 -8.71 24.69 24.47
C GLU A 68 -8.71 23.57 23.43
N LEU A 69 -8.66 22.32 23.88
CA LEU A 69 -8.60 21.18 22.99
C LEU A 69 -10.00 20.68 22.66
N ILE A 70 -10.29 20.56 21.36
CA ILE A 70 -11.52 19.97 20.83
C ILE A 70 -11.14 18.64 20.20
N ASP A 71 -11.91 17.62 20.49
CA ASP A 71 -11.83 16.34 19.79
C ASP A 71 -13.01 16.25 18.82
N SER A 72 -12.80 16.60 17.54
CA SER A 72 -13.84 16.56 16.52
C SER A 72 -14.35 15.16 16.23
N SER A 73 -13.59 14.11 16.58
CA SER A 73 -14.08 12.73 16.50
C SER A 73 -15.15 12.44 17.56
N GLU A 74 -15.25 13.28 18.56
CA GLU A 74 -16.28 13.23 19.61
C GLU A 74 -17.47 14.16 19.28
N ASN A 75 -17.45 14.87 18.12
CA ASN A 75 -18.61 15.64 17.69
C ASN A 75 -19.79 14.68 17.47
N PRO A 76 -20.92 14.88 18.18
CA PRO A 76 -22.10 14.02 18.06
C PRO A 76 -22.57 13.84 16.62
N GLU A 77 -22.48 14.87 15.79
CA GLU A 77 -22.88 14.81 14.38
C GLU A 77 -21.99 13.89 13.57
N VAL A 78 -20.66 13.94 13.73
CA VAL A 78 -19.72 13.06 13.05
C VAL A 78 -19.90 11.60 13.50
N ILE A 79 -20.10 11.41 14.81
CA ILE A 79 -20.37 10.06 15.38
C ILE A 79 -21.66 9.49 14.81
N GLU A 80 -22.71 10.30 14.72
CA GLU A 80 -24.00 9.87 14.22
C GLU A 80 -23.93 9.50 12.72
N ARG A 81 -23.25 10.33 11.92
CA ARG A 81 -23.01 10.04 10.50
C ARG A 81 -22.28 8.71 10.31
N LYS A 82 -21.20 8.46 11.05
CA LYS A 82 -20.45 7.19 11.00
C LYS A 82 -21.29 6.00 11.41
N LYS A 83 -22.07 6.11 12.50
CA LYS A 83 -23.00 5.07 12.94
C LYS A 83 -24.06 4.77 11.88
N LEU A 84 -24.55 5.81 11.23
CA LEU A 84 -25.56 5.68 10.20
C LEU A 84 -25.00 4.98 8.96
N ILE A 85 -23.81 5.36 8.46
CA ILE A 85 -23.12 4.66 7.37
C ILE A 85 -22.92 3.18 7.74
N LYS A 86 -22.36 2.92 8.93
CA LYS A 86 -22.17 1.54 9.43
C LYS A 86 -23.47 0.75 9.47
N SER A 87 -24.58 1.38 9.86
CA SER A 87 -25.89 0.70 9.90
C SER A 87 -26.34 0.26 8.50
N TYR A 88 -26.17 1.10 7.48
CA TYR A 88 -26.48 0.77 6.09
C TYR A 88 -25.61 -0.38 5.57
N LEU A 89 -24.31 -0.35 5.85
CA LEU A 89 -23.40 -1.44 5.48
C LEU A 89 -23.80 -2.75 6.18
N THR A 90 -24.20 -2.69 7.45
CA THR A 90 -24.68 -3.85 8.21
C THR A 90 -26.01 -4.41 7.63
N ARG A 91 -26.95 -3.55 7.22
CA ARG A 91 -28.20 -3.96 6.58
C ARG A 91 -27.93 -4.70 5.27
N LEU A 92 -27.02 -4.18 4.44
CA LEU A 92 -26.58 -4.84 3.21
C LEU A 92 -25.91 -6.19 3.49
N SER A 93 -25.06 -6.26 4.50
CA SER A 93 -24.43 -7.50 4.95
C SER A 93 -25.44 -8.52 5.44
N GLY A 94 -26.55 -8.06 6.02
CA GLY A 94 -27.69 -8.88 6.43
C GLY A 94 -28.58 -9.35 5.28
N GLY A 95 -28.28 -8.97 4.03
CA GLY A 95 -29.01 -9.38 2.83
C GLY A 95 -30.23 -8.50 2.49
N GLU A 96 -30.34 -7.30 3.07
CA GLU A 96 -31.37 -6.35 2.67
C GLU A 96 -31.14 -5.85 1.24
N ASP A 97 -32.23 -5.61 0.50
CA ASP A 97 -32.15 -5.16 -0.88
C ASP A 97 -31.42 -3.83 -1.03
N LEU A 98 -30.42 -3.79 -1.93
CA LEU A 98 -29.60 -2.62 -2.18
C LEU A 98 -30.42 -1.37 -2.54
N LYS A 99 -31.52 -1.52 -3.31
CA LYS A 99 -32.34 -0.36 -3.71
C LYS A 99 -33.05 0.27 -2.51
N SER A 100 -33.51 -0.56 -1.57
CA SER A 100 -34.13 -0.10 -0.32
C SER A 100 -33.12 0.68 0.53
N VAL A 101 -31.96 0.08 0.80
CA VAL A 101 -30.91 0.71 1.63
C VAL A 101 -30.39 1.99 0.99
N ARG A 102 -30.21 1.99 -0.34
CA ARG A 102 -29.74 3.17 -1.08
C ARG A 102 -30.74 4.32 -1.08
N ALA A 103 -32.05 4.03 -1.12
CA ALA A 103 -33.05 5.07 -1.00
C ALA A 103 -32.98 5.78 0.36
N ASP A 104 -32.83 5.00 1.45
CA ASP A 104 -32.67 5.56 2.79
C ASP A 104 -31.35 6.33 2.93
N PHE A 105 -30.27 5.82 2.34
CA PHE A 105 -28.96 6.50 2.34
C PHE A 105 -29.06 7.89 1.71
N LYS A 106 -29.64 8.00 0.51
CA LYS A 106 -29.81 9.28 -0.21
C LYS A 106 -30.64 10.31 0.57
N ASN A 107 -31.61 9.85 1.37
CA ASN A 107 -32.41 10.75 2.17
C ASN A 107 -31.65 11.36 3.36
N ASN A 108 -30.57 10.74 3.78
CA ASN A 108 -29.81 11.13 4.98
C ASN A 108 -28.42 11.71 4.66
N PHE A 109 -27.94 11.59 3.42
CA PHE A 109 -26.62 12.07 3.00
C PHE A 109 -26.70 12.89 1.71
N GLU A 110 -26.24 14.13 1.75
CA GLU A 110 -26.04 14.96 0.56
C GLU A 110 -24.66 14.71 -0.11
N GLY A 111 -23.81 13.95 0.54
CA GLY A 111 -22.48 13.55 0.09
C GLY A 111 -21.75 12.78 1.18
N VAL A 112 -20.85 11.90 0.79
CA VAL A 112 -20.01 11.13 1.70
C VAL A 112 -18.56 11.18 1.23
N SER A 113 -17.64 11.50 2.15
CA SER A 113 -16.22 11.54 1.85
C SER A 113 -15.60 10.14 1.82
N SER A 114 -14.49 10.00 1.09
CA SER A 114 -13.70 8.76 1.07
C SER A 114 -13.27 8.35 2.49
N SER A 115 -12.93 9.30 3.34
CA SER A 115 -12.54 9.07 4.72
C SER A 115 -13.69 8.53 5.57
N GLU A 116 -14.92 9.06 5.44
CA GLU A 116 -16.11 8.56 6.18
C GLU A 116 -16.44 7.11 5.79
N ILE A 117 -16.36 6.78 4.49
CA ILE A 117 -16.58 5.42 4.00
C ILE A 117 -15.56 4.47 4.62
N MET A 118 -14.29 4.82 4.56
CA MET A 118 -13.21 3.98 5.07
C MET A 118 -13.27 3.79 6.58
N ASP A 119 -13.55 4.86 7.33
CA ASP A 119 -13.71 4.79 8.79
C ASP A 119 -14.88 3.86 9.17
N ALA A 120 -15.99 3.89 8.43
CA ALA A 120 -17.13 3.01 8.67
C ALA A 120 -16.81 1.53 8.37
N GLU A 121 -16.05 1.25 7.31
CA GLU A 121 -15.57 -0.10 7.00
C GLU A 121 -14.56 -0.62 8.04
N GLU A 122 -13.65 0.23 8.52
CA GLU A 122 -12.74 -0.11 9.63
C GLU A 122 -13.50 -0.44 10.91
N GLU A 123 -14.56 0.31 11.23
CA GLU A 123 -15.40 0.02 12.40
C GLU A 123 -16.18 -1.29 12.27
N LEU A 124 -16.60 -1.68 11.05
CA LEU A 124 -17.19 -2.99 10.81
C LEU A 124 -16.22 -4.12 11.12
N LEU A 125 -14.99 -4.01 10.64
CA LEU A 125 -13.92 -4.95 10.96
C LEU A 125 -13.63 -5.01 12.46
N ALA A 126 -13.55 -3.85 13.12
CA ALA A 126 -13.31 -3.75 14.57
C ALA A 126 -14.46 -4.33 15.39
N SER A 127 -15.71 -4.33 14.86
CA SER A 127 -16.88 -4.92 15.53
C SER A 127 -16.94 -6.46 15.45
N GLY A 128 -15.94 -7.09 14.83
CA GLY A 128 -15.81 -8.55 14.76
C GLY A 128 -16.33 -9.18 13.48
N MET A 129 -16.73 -8.40 12.48
CA MET A 129 -17.02 -8.94 11.15
C MET A 129 -15.75 -9.55 10.57
N ALA A 130 -15.83 -10.78 10.06
CA ALA A 130 -14.68 -11.44 9.47
C ALA A 130 -14.22 -10.70 8.22
N LYS A 131 -12.88 -10.51 8.05
CA LYS A 131 -12.30 -9.86 6.85
C LYS A 131 -12.80 -10.49 5.56
N GLU A 132 -13.01 -11.79 5.56
CA GLU A 132 -13.54 -12.57 4.44
C GLU A 132 -14.98 -12.17 4.08
N GLU A 133 -15.78 -11.85 5.07
CA GLU A 133 -17.16 -11.39 4.89
C GLU A 133 -17.18 -9.97 4.32
N VAL A 134 -16.41 -9.06 4.88
CA VAL A 134 -16.23 -7.69 4.35
C VAL A 134 -15.76 -7.74 2.90
N ARG A 135 -14.80 -8.61 2.57
CA ARG A 135 -14.30 -8.79 1.21
C ARG A 135 -15.39 -9.26 0.22
N LYS A 136 -16.24 -10.21 0.63
CA LYS A 136 -17.36 -10.70 -0.21
C LYS A 136 -18.41 -9.63 -0.46
N LEU A 137 -18.63 -8.77 0.50
CA LEU A 137 -19.62 -7.72 0.43
C LEU A 137 -19.09 -6.40 -0.13
N CYS A 138 -17.79 -6.34 -0.38
CA CYS A 138 -17.10 -5.14 -0.83
C CYS A 138 -17.79 -4.50 -2.06
N ASP A 139 -18.20 -5.30 -3.04
CA ASP A 139 -18.83 -4.81 -4.26
C ASP A 139 -20.26 -4.27 -3.99
N VAL A 140 -20.99 -4.90 -3.06
CA VAL A 140 -22.33 -4.45 -2.65
C VAL A 140 -22.24 -3.18 -1.82
N HIS A 141 -21.23 -3.08 -0.96
CA HIS A 141 -20.99 -1.89 -0.14
C HIS A 141 -20.69 -0.68 -1.01
N SER A 142 -19.83 -0.82 -2.03
CA SER A 142 -19.50 0.31 -2.88
C SER A 142 -20.66 0.76 -3.76
N ALA A 143 -21.51 -0.18 -4.21
CA ALA A 143 -22.71 0.14 -4.98
C ALA A 143 -23.70 1.05 -4.20
N LEU A 144 -23.62 1.07 -2.85
CA LEU A 144 -24.39 1.99 -2.02
C LEU A 144 -24.01 3.45 -2.32
N PHE A 145 -22.72 3.71 -2.54
CA PHE A 145 -22.16 5.05 -2.63
C PHE A 145 -22.17 5.64 -4.06
N HIS A 146 -22.57 4.87 -5.09
CA HIS A 146 -22.63 5.34 -6.47
C HIS A 146 -23.46 6.63 -6.61
N GLY A 147 -22.86 7.69 -7.13
CA GLY A 147 -23.50 9.00 -7.29
C GLY A 147 -23.58 9.84 -6.01
N GLU A 148 -23.04 9.35 -4.89
CA GLU A 148 -23.15 9.99 -3.58
C GLU A 148 -21.79 10.36 -2.97
N THR A 149 -20.69 9.99 -3.60
CA THR A 149 -19.35 10.40 -3.11
C THR A 149 -19.08 11.88 -3.39
N GLU A 150 -18.34 12.53 -2.52
CA GLU A 150 -17.88 13.92 -2.75
C GLU A 150 -17.04 14.03 -4.03
N SER A 151 -16.27 12.99 -4.36
CA SER A 151 -15.49 12.92 -5.59
C SER A 151 -16.35 12.99 -6.86
N GLU A 152 -17.53 12.36 -6.86
CA GLU A 152 -18.46 12.42 -7.99
C GLU A 152 -19.20 13.77 -8.07
N LYS A 153 -19.44 14.42 -6.94
CA LYS A 153 -20.16 15.69 -6.86
C LYS A 153 -19.28 16.92 -7.10
N ASN A 154 -18.00 16.84 -6.76
CA ASN A 154 -17.01 17.90 -6.94
C ASN A 154 -16.29 17.72 -8.29
N LEU A 155 -16.81 18.36 -9.32
CA LEU A 155 -16.25 18.33 -10.68
C LEU A 155 -14.95 19.15 -10.83
N ASP A 156 -14.55 19.93 -9.83
CA ASP A 156 -13.37 20.82 -9.89
C ASP A 156 -12.18 20.17 -9.18
N GLN A 157 -11.46 19.29 -9.90
CA GLN A 157 -10.23 18.65 -9.42
C GLN A 157 -9.00 19.32 -10.05
N SER A 158 -8.76 20.58 -9.76
CA SER A 158 -7.75 21.39 -10.42
C SER A 158 -6.29 21.13 -9.99
N SER A 159 -6.01 20.21 -9.08
CA SER A 159 -4.64 19.94 -8.61
C SER A 159 -4.51 18.51 -8.04
N GLN A 160 -4.45 17.53 -8.94
CA GLN A 160 -4.08 16.16 -8.55
C GLN A 160 -2.57 15.97 -8.66
N ALA A 161 -1.98 15.24 -7.70
CA ALA A 161 -0.60 14.80 -7.83
C ALA A 161 -0.42 13.90 -9.08
N ASP A 162 0.71 14.04 -9.76
CA ASP A 162 1.05 13.28 -10.98
C ASP A 162 0.88 11.76 -10.79
N PHE A 163 1.16 11.26 -9.59
CA PHE A 163 0.97 9.86 -9.23
C PHE A 163 -0.50 9.42 -9.32
N VAL A 164 -1.42 10.21 -8.78
CA VAL A 164 -2.86 9.93 -8.81
C VAL A 164 -3.40 10.09 -10.24
N ALA A 165 -2.97 11.14 -10.95
CA ALA A 165 -3.35 11.37 -12.34
C ALA A 165 -2.94 10.20 -13.25
N TYR A 166 -1.75 9.60 -13.03
CA TYR A 166 -1.31 8.41 -13.75
C TYR A 166 -2.29 7.24 -13.59
N PHE A 167 -2.68 6.91 -12.37
CA PHE A 167 -3.60 5.81 -12.11
C PHE A 167 -5.01 6.06 -12.65
N LYS A 168 -5.51 7.30 -12.57
CA LYS A 168 -6.81 7.67 -13.16
C LYS A 168 -6.80 7.51 -14.67
N LYS A 169 -5.73 7.94 -15.35
CA LYS A 169 -5.57 7.71 -16.79
C LYS A 169 -5.54 6.23 -17.13
N GLU A 170 -4.84 5.44 -16.33
CA GLU A 170 -4.78 3.98 -16.52
C GLU A 170 -6.17 3.34 -16.31
N ASN A 171 -6.99 3.83 -15.40
CA ASN A 171 -8.37 3.39 -15.22
C ASN A 171 -9.23 3.62 -16.45
N GLU A 172 -9.06 4.75 -17.17
CA GLU A 172 -9.78 4.98 -18.41
C GLU A 172 -9.39 3.94 -19.49
N GLU A 173 -8.11 3.56 -19.56
CA GLU A 173 -7.66 2.49 -20.46
C GLU A 173 -8.24 1.13 -20.03
N ILE A 174 -8.30 0.85 -18.74
CA ILE A 174 -8.87 -0.40 -18.21
C ILE A 174 -10.36 -0.51 -18.52
N LYS A 175 -11.14 0.56 -18.39
CA LYS A 175 -12.57 0.58 -18.77
C LYS A 175 -12.74 0.15 -20.22
N ILE A 176 -11.91 0.68 -21.13
CA ILE A 176 -11.95 0.30 -22.57
C ILE A 176 -11.59 -1.18 -22.74
N ILE A 177 -10.59 -1.69 -22.02
CA ILE A 177 -10.20 -3.11 -22.08
C ILE A 177 -11.32 -4.01 -21.58
N LEU A 178 -11.97 -3.65 -20.47
CA LEU A 178 -13.09 -4.41 -19.91
C LEU A 178 -14.30 -4.43 -20.85
N ASP A 179 -14.58 -3.32 -21.54
CA ASP A 179 -15.64 -3.26 -22.57
C ASP A 179 -15.31 -4.14 -23.77
N GLY A 180 -14.07 -4.13 -24.23
CA GLY A 180 -13.59 -5.02 -25.28
C GLY A 180 -13.67 -6.49 -24.89
N PHE A 181 -13.31 -6.80 -23.65
CA PHE A 181 -13.38 -8.14 -23.08
C PHE A 181 -14.83 -8.66 -23.03
N LYS A 182 -15.77 -7.83 -22.59
CA LYS A 182 -17.21 -8.15 -22.59
C LYS A 182 -17.68 -8.52 -23.99
N LYS A 183 -17.40 -7.68 -24.99
CA LYS A 183 -17.77 -7.91 -26.38
C LYS A 183 -17.21 -9.22 -26.93
N SER A 184 -15.95 -9.55 -26.60
CA SER A 184 -15.32 -10.81 -27.03
C SER A 184 -16.03 -12.03 -26.43
N ILE A 185 -16.42 -11.96 -25.14
CA ILE A 185 -17.22 -13.04 -24.50
C ILE A 185 -18.56 -13.21 -25.20
N GLU A 186 -19.29 -12.11 -25.44
CA GLU A 186 -20.63 -12.11 -26.07
C GLU A 186 -20.57 -12.67 -27.49
N ASN A 187 -19.52 -12.32 -28.25
CA ASN A 187 -19.30 -12.82 -29.62
C ASN A 187 -18.75 -14.26 -29.67
N GLY A 188 -18.40 -14.85 -28.55
CA GLY A 188 -17.76 -16.18 -28.50
C GLY A 188 -16.31 -16.20 -28.99
N GLU A 189 -15.64 -15.06 -29.02
CA GLU A 189 -14.25 -14.90 -29.39
C GLU A 189 -13.30 -15.26 -28.23
N ASP A 190 -11.99 -15.31 -28.55
CA ASP A 190 -10.96 -15.45 -27.51
C ASP A 190 -10.85 -14.17 -26.67
N PHE A 191 -11.30 -14.25 -25.45
CA PHE A 191 -11.32 -13.15 -24.49
C PHE A 191 -10.04 -13.03 -23.64
N SER A 192 -8.98 -13.79 -23.94
CA SER A 192 -7.72 -13.73 -23.18
C SER A 192 -6.86 -12.52 -23.47
N LYS A 193 -7.09 -11.81 -24.57
CA LYS A 193 -6.27 -10.70 -25.04
C LYS A 193 -6.43 -9.46 -24.17
N ASN A 194 -5.32 -8.79 -23.88
CA ASN A 194 -5.22 -7.51 -23.14
C ASN A 194 -5.57 -7.54 -21.63
N ILE A 195 -6.21 -8.58 -21.12
CA ILE A 195 -6.56 -8.65 -19.68
C ILE A 195 -5.31 -8.56 -18.77
N TYR A 196 -4.13 -8.88 -19.28
CA TYR A 196 -2.87 -8.77 -18.55
C TYR A 196 -2.52 -7.33 -18.11
N LYS A 197 -3.06 -6.30 -18.80
CA LYS A 197 -2.93 -4.90 -18.37
C LYS A 197 -3.65 -4.68 -17.05
N VAL A 198 -4.83 -5.27 -16.84
CA VAL A 198 -5.57 -5.22 -15.57
C VAL A 198 -4.74 -5.87 -14.45
N PHE A 199 -4.08 -7.00 -14.73
CA PHE A 199 -3.20 -7.64 -13.73
C PHE A 199 -1.98 -6.77 -13.40
N GLY A 200 -1.42 -6.07 -14.39
CA GLY A 200 -0.33 -5.12 -14.22
C GLY A 200 -0.73 -3.94 -13.32
N HIS A 201 -1.94 -3.40 -13.54
CA HIS A 201 -2.53 -2.35 -12.74
C HIS A 201 -2.69 -2.77 -11.27
N TYR A 202 -3.33 -3.91 -11.02
CA TYR A 202 -3.50 -4.44 -9.66
C TYR A 202 -2.16 -4.69 -8.97
N LYS A 203 -1.15 -5.17 -9.73
CA LYS A 203 0.20 -5.34 -9.19
C LYS A 203 0.81 -3.99 -8.77
N LYS A 204 0.68 -2.93 -9.57
CA LYS A 204 1.19 -1.60 -9.23
C LYS A 204 0.54 -1.07 -7.94
N LYS A 205 -0.77 -1.20 -7.80
CA LYS A 205 -1.46 -0.83 -6.54
C LYS A 205 -0.94 -1.62 -5.35
N GLY A 206 -0.78 -2.94 -5.51
CA GLY A 206 -0.27 -3.84 -4.48
C GLY A 206 1.15 -3.49 -4.05
N ASP A 207 2.00 -3.07 -4.95
CA ASP A 207 3.40 -2.76 -4.67
C ASP A 207 3.58 -1.32 -4.15
N LEU A 208 2.77 -0.37 -4.59
CA LEU A 208 2.97 1.07 -4.36
C LEU A 208 1.95 1.67 -3.37
N ILE A 209 0.64 1.46 -3.58
CA ILE A 209 -0.41 2.17 -2.84
C ILE A 209 -0.72 1.50 -1.49
N TYR A 210 -1.10 0.23 -1.52
CA TYR A 210 -1.58 -0.43 -0.30
C TYR A 210 -0.54 -0.52 0.82
N PRO A 211 0.74 -0.84 0.53
CA PRO A 211 1.76 -0.90 1.55
C PRO A 211 2.01 0.43 2.26
N ILE A 212 2.05 1.54 1.52
CA ILE A 212 2.30 2.85 2.12
C ILE A 212 1.11 3.34 2.94
N LEU A 213 -0.12 3.15 2.46
CA LEU A 213 -1.33 3.48 3.21
C LEU A 213 -1.36 2.73 4.54
N LYS A 214 -1.04 1.44 4.54
CA LYS A 214 -1.03 0.60 5.75
C LYS A 214 0.12 0.94 6.69
N ALA A 215 1.35 0.96 6.18
CA ALA A 215 2.55 1.07 7.01
C ALA A 215 2.78 2.48 7.55
N LYS A 216 2.59 3.50 6.72
CA LYS A 216 2.95 4.88 7.07
C LYS A 216 1.75 5.71 7.49
N TYR A 217 0.63 5.52 6.80
CA TYR A 217 -0.55 6.35 6.99
C TYR A 217 -1.65 5.69 7.83
N ASN A 218 -1.41 4.45 8.27
CA ASN A 218 -2.31 3.64 9.14
C ASN A 218 -3.75 3.59 8.63
N LYS A 219 -3.90 3.32 7.34
CA LYS A 219 -5.17 3.06 6.69
C LYS A 219 -5.21 1.58 6.23
N PRO A 220 -5.39 0.63 7.18
CA PRO A 220 -5.37 -0.81 6.87
C PRO A 220 -6.61 -1.28 6.11
N GLY A 221 -7.78 -0.62 6.28
CA GLY A 221 -9.04 -1.02 5.67
C GLY A 221 -8.93 -1.18 4.15
N PRO A 222 -8.62 -0.10 3.37
CA PRO A 222 -8.44 -0.20 1.92
C PRO A 222 -7.36 -1.22 1.55
N SER A 223 -6.25 -1.19 2.29
CA SER A 223 -5.08 -2.02 2.00
C SER A 223 -5.39 -3.51 2.16
N ASP A 224 -6.09 -3.90 3.21
CA ASP A 224 -6.37 -5.32 3.47
C ASP A 224 -7.50 -5.85 2.59
N VAL A 225 -8.57 -5.07 2.40
CA VAL A 225 -9.77 -5.52 1.68
C VAL A 225 -9.60 -5.38 0.16
N MET A 226 -9.27 -4.18 -0.33
CA MET A 226 -9.16 -3.93 -1.78
C MET A 226 -8.02 -4.73 -2.42
N TRP A 227 -6.87 -4.84 -1.74
CA TRP A 227 -5.78 -5.68 -2.25
C TRP A 227 -6.18 -7.15 -2.37
N ALA A 228 -6.90 -7.68 -1.38
CA ALA A 228 -7.39 -9.05 -1.44
C ALA A 228 -8.38 -9.24 -2.60
N VAL A 229 -9.27 -8.27 -2.84
CA VAL A 229 -10.24 -8.29 -3.95
C VAL A 229 -9.53 -8.22 -5.31
N ASP A 230 -8.49 -7.37 -5.47
CA ASP A 230 -7.67 -7.32 -6.69
C ASP A 230 -7.08 -8.69 -7.04
N ILE A 231 -6.56 -9.39 -6.03
CA ILE A 231 -5.98 -10.73 -6.20
C ILE A 231 -7.06 -11.74 -6.60
N ASP A 232 -8.23 -11.68 -5.97
CA ASP A 232 -9.34 -12.57 -6.30
C ASP A 232 -9.82 -12.36 -7.75
N ILE A 233 -10.03 -11.12 -8.15
CA ILE A 233 -10.42 -10.78 -9.52
C ILE A 233 -9.40 -11.33 -10.51
N ALA A 234 -8.10 -11.05 -10.28
CA ALA A 234 -7.04 -11.53 -11.16
C ALA A 234 -6.96 -13.07 -11.24
N ASN A 235 -7.17 -13.76 -10.11
CA ASN A 235 -7.17 -15.22 -10.06
C ASN A 235 -8.40 -15.81 -10.76
N ASN A 236 -9.58 -15.20 -10.58
CA ASN A 236 -10.80 -15.62 -11.24
C ASN A 236 -10.71 -15.44 -12.77
N PHE A 237 -10.18 -14.31 -13.26
CA PHE A 237 -9.92 -14.14 -14.69
C PHE A 237 -8.97 -15.21 -15.24
N LYS A 238 -7.85 -15.50 -14.55
CA LYS A 238 -6.91 -16.56 -14.96
C LYS A 238 -7.59 -17.92 -15.02
N LYS A 239 -8.45 -18.22 -14.04
CA LYS A 239 -9.22 -19.46 -13.97
C LYS A 239 -10.24 -19.53 -15.10
N ALA A 240 -11.00 -18.45 -15.34
CA ALA A 240 -11.99 -18.35 -16.41
C ALA A 240 -11.36 -18.56 -17.78
N ILE A 241 -10.21 -17.92 -18.04
CA ILE A 241 -9.45 -18.10 -19.29
C ILE A 241 -8.99 -19.54 -19.46
N LYS A 242 -8.39 -20.15 -18.41
CA LYS A 242 -7.89 -21.51 -18.45
C LYS A 242 -8.99 -22.54 -18.70
N LEU A 243 -10.16 -22.36 -18.08
CA LEU A 243 -11.30 -23.26 -18.18
C LEU A 243 -12.26 -22.92 -19.31
N LYS A 244 -12.07 -21.77 -19.98
CA LYS A 244 -13.01 -21.17 -20.95
C LYS A 244 -14.40 -20.95 -20.35
N ASP A 245 -14.43 -20.62 -19.07
CA ASP A 245 -15.65 -20.39 -18.29
C ASP A 245 -16.14 -18.97 -18.48
N LYS A 246 -17.20 -18.81 -19.29
CA LYS A 246 -17.78 -17.51 -19.63
C LYS A 246 -18.49 -16.84 -18.45
N ASP A 247 -19.16 -17.62 -17.62
CA ASP A 247 -19.92 -17.08 -16.47
C ASP A 247 -18.96 -16.51 -15.45
N LEU A 248 -17.90 -17.24 -15.11
CA LEU A 248 -16.85 -16.76 -14.22
C LEU A 248 -16.10 -15.54 -14.82
N ALA A 249 -15.95 -15.50 -16.16
CA ALA A 249 -15.33 -14.36 -16.83
C ALA A 249 -16.21 -13.10 -16.71
N LEU A 250 -17.52 -13.22 -16.90
CA LEU A 250 -18.48 -12.12 -16.77
C LEU A 250 -18.57 -11.63 -15.33
N GLU A 251 -18.67 -12.54 -14.35
CA GLU A 251 -18.62 -12.19 -12.92
C GLU A 251 -17.35 -11.41 -12.58
N SER A 252 -16.19 -11.90 -13.01
CA SER A 252 -14.91 -11.24 -12.77
C SER A 252 -14.84 -9.86 -13.43
N LEU A 253 -15.45 -9.70 -14.60
CA LEU A 253 -15.53 -8.42 -15.32
C LEU A 253 -16.37 -7.40 -14.54
N GLU A 254 -17.54 -7.77 -14.03
CA GLU A 254 -18.36 -6.84 -13.26
C GLU A 254 -17.67 -6.43 -11.95
N ARG A 255 -16.99 -7.35 -11.29
CA ARG A 255 -16.16 -7.04 -10.11
C ARG A 255 -14.98 -6.12 -10.45
N ALA A 256 -14.34 -6.31 -11.61
CA ALA A 256 -13.26 -5.41 -12.05
C ALA A 256 -13.77 -3.99 -12.36
N ARG A 257 -14.97 -3.86 -12.91
CA ARG A 257 -15.61 -2.55 -13.13
C ARG A 257 -15.93 -1.86 -11.82
N GLU A 258 -16.48 -2.61 -10.87
CA GLU A 258 -16.77 -2.09 -9.54
C GLU A 258 -15.49 -1.67 -8.81
N MET A 259 -14.39 -2.42 -8.99
CA MET A 259 -13.09 -2.03 -8.45
C MET A 259 -12.58 -0.72 -9.08
N THR A 260 -12.71 -0.54 -10.40
CA THR A 260 -12.33 0.71 -11.06
C THR A 260 -13.14 1.90 -10.54
N TYR A 261 -14.43 1.70 -10.27
CA TYR A 261 -15.26 2.74 -9.62
C TYR A 261 -14.72 3.12 -8.23
N LYS A 262 -14.40 2.12 -7.39
CA LYS A 262 -13.84 2.36 -6.05
C LYS A 262 -12.51 3.09 -6.08
N GLU A 263 -11.67 2.74 -7.03
CA GLU A 263 -10.39 3.39 -7.24
C GLU A 263 -10.58 4.88 -7.53
N ASP A 264 -11.45 5.21 -8.49
CA ASP A 264 -11.67 6.59 -8.91
C ASP A 264 -12.34 7.44 -7.83
N ASN A 265 -13.25 6.87 -7.04
CA ASN A 265 -14.15 7.63 -6.17
C ASN A 265 -13.85 7.48 -4.67
N ILE A 266 -13.05 6.47 -4.28
CA ILE A 266 -12.71 6.22 -2.87
C ILE A 266 -11.19 6.16 -2.68
N LEU A 267 -10.49 5.26 -3.40
CA LEU A 267 -9.07 5.03 -3.15
C LEU A 267 -8.18 6.21 -3.56
N TYR A 268 -8.35 6.72 -4.78
CA TYR A 268 -7.50 7.80 -5.28
C TYR A 268 -7.74 9.13 -4.59
N PRO A 269 -8.98 9.54 -4.27
CA PRO A 269 -9.21 10.67 -3.38
C PRO A 269 -8.54 10.50 -2.01
N LEU A 270 -8.67 9.31 -1.39
CA LEU A 270 -8.01 9.01 -0.13
C LEU A 270 -6.47 9.11 -0.23
N VAL A 271 -5.88 8.62 -1.32
CA VAL A 271 -4.43 8.71 -1.59
C VAL A 271 -3.99 10.16 -1.68
N ASP A 272 -4.70 10.98 -2.46
CA ASP A 272 -4.38 12.40 -2.69
C ASP A 272 -4.51 13.23 -1.40
N GLU A 273 -5.53 12.98 -0.59
CA GLU A 273 -5.75 13.64 0.70
C GLU A 273 -4.76 13.19 1.79
N THR A 274 -4.38 11.91 1.78
CA THR A 274 -3.69 11.29 2.92
C THR A 274 -2.17 11.28 2.74
N ILE A 275 -1.68 10.96 1.53
CA ILE A 275 -0.25 10.77 1.29
C ILE A 275 0.42 12.13 1.04
N SER A 276 1.55 12.38 1.69
CA SER A 276 2.30 13.63 1.52
C SER A 276 2.86 13.78 0.11
N ASP A 277 2.98 15.04 -0.37
CA ASP A 277 3.55 15.36 -1.69
C ASP A 277 4.93 14.71 -1.91
N GLY A 278 5.77 14.68 -0.85
CA GLY A 278 7.09 14.06 -0.93
C GLY A 278 7.04 12.54 -1.12
N ASP A 279 6.06 11.86 -0.52
CA ASP A 279 5.87 10.43 -0.73
C ASP A 279 5.20 10.14 -2.08
N LEU A 280 4.23 10.98 -2.50
CA LEU A 280 3.63 10.86 -3.84
C LEU A 280 4.69 11.03 -4.95
N ALA A 281 5.61 11.98 -4.79
CA ALA A 281 6.72 12.15 -5.73
C ALA A 281 7.67 10.94 -5.76
N LYS A 282 7.92 10.28 -4.62
CA LYS A 282 8.69 9.01 -4.58
C LYS A 282 7.96 7.88 -5.28
N LEU A 283 6.67 7.72 -4.98
CA LEU A 283 5.83 6.71 -5.62
C LEU A 283 5.74 6.93 -7.13
N TYR A 284 5.69 8.19 -7.58
CA TYR A 284 5.70 8.52 -9.00
C TYR A 284 7.02 8.09 -9.68
N ARG A 285 8.16 8.30 -9.03
CA ARG A 285 9.45 7.79 -9.52
C ARG A 285 9.49 6.26 -9.58
N ASP A 286 8.97 5.59 -8.55
CA ASP A 286 8.89 4.14 -8.50
C ASP A 286 8.02 3.55 -9.63
N LEU A 287 7.07 4.32 -10.21
CA LEU A 287 6.29 3.92 -11.39
C LEU A 287 7.19 3.69 -12.61
N GLY A 288 8.33 4.37 -12.75
CA GLY A 288 9.29 4.15 -13.82
C GLY A 288 9.79 2.70 -13.92
N ASP A 289 9.79 1.95 -12.82
CA ASP A 289 10.09 0.52 -12.82
C ASP A 289 9.01 -0.32 -13.52
N TYR A 290 7.78 0.19 -13.63
CA TYR A 290 6.62 -0.49 -14.20
C TYR A 290 6.29 0.01 -15.61
N ASP A 291 6.58 1.27 -15.87
CA ASP A 291 6.33 1.96 -17.13
C ASP A 291 7.62 2.68 -17.57
N PRO A 292 8.45 2.03 -18.39
CA PRO A 292 9.72 2.60 -18.85
C PRO A 292 9.58 3.86 -19.70
N ASP A 293 8.39 4.10 -20.27
CA ASP A 293 8.13 5.28 -21.08
C ASP A 293 7.72 6.50 -20.23
N LEU A 294 7.59 6.31 -18.89
CA LEU A 294 7.26 7.39 -17.98
C LEU A 294 8.48 8.29 -17.74
N GLU A 295 8.38 9.56 -18.12
CA GLU A 295 9.42 10.56 -17.81
C GLU A 295 9.42 10.88 -16.30
N THR A 296 10.38 10.33 -15.57
CA THR A 296 10.62 10.65 -14.15
C THR A 296 11.85 11.52 -13.99
N LYS A 297 11.74 12.65 -13.24
CA LYS A 297 12.87 13.53 -12.98
C LYS A 297 13.80 12.93 -11.92
N ASP A 298 15.02 12.59 -12.30
CA ASP A 298 16.06 12.03 -11.45
C ASP A 298 16.85 13.14 -10.70
N GLU A 299 16.23 13.91 -9.81
CA GLU A 299 16.93 14.99 -9.10
C GLU A 299 17.77 14.49 -7.90
N ASP A 300 17.48 13.33 -7.31
CA ASP A 300 18.13 12.86 -6.06
C ASP A 300 19.28 11.85 -6.24
N LYS A 301 19.51 11.30 -7.42
CA LYS A 301 20.61 10.31 -7.63
C LYS A 301 22.01 10.89 -7.41
N ASN A 302 22.19 12.18 -7.67
CA ASN A 302 23.51 12.83 -7.61
C ASN A 302 24.05 13.10 -6.19
N LEU A 303 23.17 13.23 -5.18
CA LEU A 303 23.57 13.52 -3.79
C LEU A 303 24.03 12.27 -3.02
N SER A 304 23.52 11.09 -3.38
CA SER A 304 23.90 9.83 -2.73
C SER A 304 25.24 9.28 -3.20
N GLU A 305 25.63 9.49 -4.46
CA GLU A 305 26.89 8.96 -5.01
C GLU A 305 28.14 9.63 -4.46
N ALA A 306 28.09 10.93 -4.14
CA ALA A 306 29.23 11.66 -3.60
C ALA A 306 29.63 11.20 -2.18
N ASN A 307 28.68 10.75 -1.38
CA ASN A 307 28.89 10.26 -0.02
C ASN A 307 29.38 8.80 0.02
N LEU A 308 29.02 7.98 -0.97
CA LEU A 308 29.44 6.58 -1.08
C LEU A 308 30.93 6.38 -1.35
N LYS A 309 31.59 7.36 -1.99
CA LYS A 309 33.02 7.27 -2.38
C LYS A 309 34.01 7.40 -1.22
N LYS A 310 33.59 7.81 -0.02
CA LYS A 310 34.50 8.11 1.11
C LYS A 310 34.52 7.06 2.23
N GLY A 311 33.54 6.12 2.27
CA GLY A 311 33.43 5.16 3.36
C GLY A 311 34.10 3.81 3.05
N TYR A 312 34.74 3.20 4.08
CA TYR A 312 35.21 1.81 4.05
C TYR A 312 34.41 0.96 5.02
N VAL A 313 34.06 -0.25 4.60
CA VAL A 313 33.48 -1.30 5.46
C VAL A 313 34.58 -2.29 5.77
N ASN A 314 34.86 -2.51 7.06
CA ASN A 314 35.77 -3.56 7.52
C ASN A 314 34.96 -4.88 7.57
N LEU A 315 35.37 -5.85 6.78
CA LEU A 315 34.83 -7.18 6.75
C LEU A 315 35.70 -8.11 7.60
N SER A 316 35.19 -9.29 7.96
CA SER A 316 35.97 -10.26 8.76
C SER A 316 37.33 -10.62 8.13
N LYS A 317 37.40 -10.62 6.80
CA LYS A 317 38.62 -10.81 6.02
C LYS A 317 38.70 -9.72 4.94
N GLY A 318 39.44 -8.66 5.26
CA GLY A 318 39.65 -7.54 4.33
C GLY A 318 38.73 -6.36 4.57
N LYS A 319 38.88 -5.36 3.72
CA LYS A 319 38.09 -4.14 3.72
C LYS A 319 37.72 -3.74 2.30
N MET A 320 36.56 -3.13 2.13
CA MET A 320 36.10 -2.61 0.83
C MET A 320 35.55 -1.19 1.01
N ARG A 321 35.65 -0.37 -0.03
CA ARG A 321 34.85 0.86 -0.06
C ARG A 321 33.38 0.50 -0.23
N VAL A 322 32.48 1.37 0.24
CA VAL A 322 31.03 1.17 0.15
C VAL A 322 30.58 1.05 -1.32
N ASP A 323 31.13 1.87 -2.22
CA ASP A 323 30.84 1.81 -3.65
C ASP A 323 31.27 0.47 -4.29
N GLN A 324 32.40 -0.10 -3.86
CA GLN A 324 32.86 -1.42 -4.33
C GLN A 324 31.95 -2.54 -3.84
N LEU A 325 31.54 -2.48 -2.56
CA LEU A 325 30.60 -3.45 -2.00
C LEU A 325 29.25 -3.42 -2.73
N ARG A 326 28.72 -2.21 -2.98
CA ARG A 326 27.51 -2.01 -3.78
C ARG A 326 27.66 -2.62 -5.17
N ALA A 327 28.71 -2.22 -5.91
CA ALA A 327 28.95 -2.72 -7.27
C ALA A 327 29.09 -4.25 -7.32
N MET A 328 29.72 -4.84 -6.31
CA MET A 328 29.84 -6.30 -6.19
C MET A 328 28.48 -6.97 -6.01
N LEU A 329 27.62 -6.45 -5.12
CA LEU A 329 26.28 -6.97 -4.89
C LEU A 329 25.39 -6.81 -6.13
N ASP A 330 25.50 -5.69 -6.84
CA ASP A 330 24.73 -5.41 -8.06
C ASP A 330 25.24 -6.22 -9.28
N THR A 331 26.44 -6.79 -9.21
CA THR A 331 27.00 -7.65 -10.26
C THR A 331 26.47 -9.08 -10.18
N LEU A 332 25.96 -9.51 -9.02
CA LEU A 332 25.42 -10.85 -8.86
C LEU A 332 24.14 -11.02 -9.67
N GLU A 333 24.02 -12.10 -10.45
CA GLU A 333 22.82 -12.44 -11.24
C GLU A 333 21.73 -13.10 -10.38
N ILE A 334 21.60 -12.63 -9.14
CA ILE A 334 20.55 -13.06 -8.21
C ILE A 334 19.91 -11.82 -7.58
N GLU A 335 18.60 -11.85 -7.38
CA GLU A 335 17.97 -10.80 -6.57
C GLU A 335 18.28 -11.04 -5.10
N ILE A 336 18.68 -9.99 -4.41
CA ILE A 336 18.97 -10.01 -2.98
C ILE A 336 18.06 -9.00 -2.30
N THR A 337 17.38 -9.43 -1.23
CA THR A 337 16.67 -8.54 -0.30
C THR A 337 17.13 -8.84 1.11
N TYR A 338 17.42 -7.80 1.87
CA TYR A 338 17.77 -7.91 3.28
C TYR A 338 16.73 -7.20 4.15
N VAL A 339 16.24 -7.94 5.12
CA VAL A 339 15.34 -7.45 6.19
C VAL A 339 16.13 -7.53 7.48
N ASP A 340 16.18 -6.42 8.24
CA ASP A 340 16.97 -6.35 9.48
C ASP A 340 16.30 -7.10 10.66
N GLU A 341 16.97 -7.08 11.82
CA GLU A 341 16.50 -7.73 13.05
C GLU A 341 15.20 -7.14 13.61
N ASN A 342 14.82 -5.93 13.18
CA ASN A 342 13.58 -5.24 13.53
C ASN A 342 12.45 -5.48 12.51
N ASP A 343 12.66 -6.40 11.57
CA ASP A 343 11.73 -6.77 10.50
C ASP A 343 11.55 -5.66 9.43
N ILE A 344 12.52 -4.74 9.33
CA ILE A 344 12.50 -3.63 8.38
C ILE A 344 13.21 -4.04 7.09
N ALA A 345 12.57 -3.82 5.94
CA ALA A 345 13.18 -3.96 4.63
C ALA A 345 14.27 -2.90 4.47
N SER A 346 15.55 -3.29 4.57
CA SER A 346 16.69 -2.38 4.70
C SER A 346 17.53 -2.28 3.44
N TYR A 347 17.52 -3.30 2.57
CA TYR A 347 18.34 -3.30 1.37
C TYR A 347 17.80 -4.27 0.32
N TYR A 348 17.97 -3.93 -0.94
CA TYR A 348 17.95 -4.83 -2.09
C TYR A 348 18.99 -4.42 -3.10
N ASN A 349 19.53 -5.38 -3.87
CA ASN A 349 20.48 -5.08 -4.93
C ASN A 349 19.80 -4.63 -6.22
N ASP A 350 20.50 -3.80 -7.01
CA ASP A 350 20.05 -3.37 -8.33
C ASP A 350 20.82 -4.13 -9.43
N HIS A 351 20.62 -5.45 -9.49
CA HIS A 351 21.30 -6.27 -10.49
C HIS A 351 20.78 -6.00 -11.91
N LYS A 352 21.63 -6.22 -12.91
CA LYS A 352 21.32 -5.90 -14.33
C LYS A 352 20.37 -6.86 -15.02
N GLY A 353 19.97 -7.96 -14.38
CA GLY A 353 19.05 -8.95 -14.92
C GLY A 353 17.59 -8.53 -14.87
N ALA A 354 16.71 -9.31 -15.52
CA ALA A 354 15.27 -9.10 -15.38
C ALA A 354 14.82 -9.37 -13.95
N LYS A 355 14.26 -8.37 -13.29
CA LYS A 355 13.73 -8.49 -11.93
C LYS A 355 12.45 -9.31 -11.92
N VAL A 356 12.45 -10.38 -11.15
CA VAL A 356 11.27 -11.24 -10.92
C VAL A 356 10.28 -10.54 -10.00
N PHE A 357 10.80 -9.99 -8.90
CA PHE A 357 10.05 -9.17 -7.96
C PHE A 357 10.52 -7.73 -8.07
N LYS A 358 9.62 -6.85 -8.50
CA LYS A 358 9.88 -5.41 -8.44
C LYS A 358 9.83 -4.96 -6.98
N ARG A 359 10.84 -4.23 -6.55
CA ARG A 359 10.95 -3.69 -5.21
C ARG A 359 11.09 -2.18 -5.32
N PRO A 360 9.99 -1.43 -5.15
CA PRO A 360 10.03 0.03 -5.22
C PRO A 360 10.93 0.59 -4.11
N GLU A 361 11.64 1.66 -4.38
CA GLU A 361 12.49 2.31 -3.38
C GLU A 361 11.69 2.75 -2.16
N SER A 362 10.43 3.12 -2.37
CA SER A 362 9.48 3.42 -1.30
C SER A 362 9.20 2.25 -0.35
N SER A 363 9.59 1.00 -0.69
CA SER A 363 9.47 -0.15 0.22
C SER A 363 10.55 -0.18 1.29
N LEU A 364 11.68 0.51 1.09
CA LEU A 364 12.75 0.57 2.08
C LEU A 364 12.31 1.34 3.33
N GLY A 365 12.75 0.87 4.48
CA GLY A 365 12.40 1.44 5.78
C GLY A 365 11.02 1.02 6.31
N ARG A 366 10.30 0.11 5.63
CA ARG A 366 9.02 -0.44 6.08
C ARG A 366 9.18 -1.81 6.73
N GLU A 367 8.27 -2.15 7.62
CA GLU A 367 8.15 -3.54 8.06
C GLU A 367 7.83 -4.45 6.87
N VAL A 368 8.56 -5.54 6.73
CA VAL A 368 8.45 -6.49 5.62
C VAL A 368 7.04 -7.08 5.46
N TYR A 369 6.29 -7.16 6.54
CA TYR A 369 4.91 -7.66 6.54
C TYR A 369 3.99 -6.85 5.64
N TYR A 370 4.19 -5.54 5.59
CA TYR A 370 3.38 -4.63 4.77
C TYR A 370 3.73 -4.68 3.28
N CYS A 371 4.85 -5.29 2.92
CA CYS A 371 5.22 -5.53 1.52
C CYS A 371 4.54 -6.78 0.93
N HIS A 372 3.72 -7.48 1.73
CA HIS A 372 3.06 -8.71 1.32
C HIS A 372 1.54 -8.58 1.37
N PRO A 373 0.83 -9.23 0.42
CA PRO A 373 -0.62 -9.25 0.47
C PRO A 373 -1.14 -9.87 1.78
N PRO A 374 -2.34 -9.49 2.22
CA PRO A 374 -2.91 -9.96 3.50
C PRO A 374 -2.91 -11.47 3.67
N GLN A 375 -3.08 -12.23 2.57
CA GLN A 375 -3.06 -13.70 2.60
C GLN A 375 -1.66 -14.27 2.86
N ALA A 376 -0.60 -13.57 2.45
CA ALA A 376 0.78 -14.01 2.63
C ALA A 376 1.39 -13.53 3.95
N GLU A 377 0.88 -12.44 4.53
CA GLU A 377 1.41 -11.84 5.77
C GLU A 377 1.55 -12.86 6.93
N PRO A 378 0.55 -13.72 7.24
CA PRO A 378 0.69 -14.70 8.32
C PRO A 378 1.82 -15.71 8.08
N ILE A 379 2.07 -16.09 6.82
CA ILE A 379 3.13 -17.03 6.44
C ILE A 379 4.49 -16.39 6.69
N VAL A 380 4.65 -15.12 6.26
CA VAL A 380 5.89 -14.36 6.46
C VAL A 380 6.17 -14.14 7.94
N ARG A 381 5.15 -13.76 8.73
CA ARG A 381 5.29 -13.60 10.19
C ARG A 381 5.72 -14.90 10.88
N ASN A 382 5.13 -16.03 10.48
CA ASN A 382 5.52 -17.31 11.06
C ASN A 382 6.96 -17.68 10.70
N LEU A 383 7.37 -17.49 9.45
CA LEU A 383 8.75 -17.78 9.01
C LEU A 383 9.78 -16.96 9.79
N ILE A 384 9.56 -15.65 9.92
CA ILE A 384 10.46 -14.77 10.68
C ILE A 384 10.49 -15.16 12.16
N LYS A 385 9.34 -15.51 12.75
CA LYS A 385 9.26 -16.00 14.12
C LYS A 385 10.08 -17.28 14.33
N GLU A 386 10.06 -18.22 13.37
CA GLU A 386 10.88 -19.45 13.40
C GLU A 386 12.37 -19.10 13.32
N PHE A 387 12.76 -18.17 12.44
CA PHE A 387 14.13 -17.69 12.32
C PHE A 387 14.63 -17.00 13.61
N LYS A 388 13.83 -16.11 14.19
CA LYS A 388 14.17 -15.45 15.46
C LYS A 388 14.32 -16.45 16.61
N LYS A 389 13.52 -17.52 16.63
CA LYS A 389 13.60 -18.57 17.65
C LYS A 389 14.75 -19.57 17.43
N GLY A 390 15.38 -19.56 16.26
CA GLY A 390 16.41 -20.53 15.89
C GLY A 390 15.87 -21.95 15.63
N THR A 391 14.57 -22.10 15.42
CA THR A 391 13.96 -23.39 15.06
C THR A 391 14.09 -23.72 13.58
N ARG A 392 14.46 -22.72 12.79
CA ARG A 392 14.75 -22.83 11.36
C ARG A 392 15.82 -21.80 10.99
N ASP A 393 16.72 -22.15 10.08
CA ASP A 393 17.72 -21.23 9.54
C ASP A 393 17.61 -21.02 8.03
N LYS A 394 16.82 -21.86 7.35
CA LYS A 394 16.62 -21.77 5.89
C LYS A 394 15.23 -22.27 5.50
N LEU A 395 14.61 -21.57 4.56
CA LEU A 395 13.47 -22.04 3.77
C LEU A 395 13.79 -21.83 2.29
N GLN A 396 13.61 -22.87 1.47
CA GLN A 396 13.77 -22.77 0.02
C GLN A 396 12.53 -23.31 -0.68
N VAL A 397 12.03 -22.56 -1.66
CA VAL A 397 10.92 -22.95 -2.51
C VAL A 397 11.31 -22.76 -3.97
N ILE A 398 10.83 -23.63 -4.84
CA ILE A 398 10.97 -23.47 -6.30
C ILE A 398 9.61 -23.05 -6.84
N LYS A 399 9.57 -21.95 -7.60
CA LYS A 399 8.36 -21.45 -8.24
C LYS A 399 8.57 -21.28 -9.74
N ASN A 400 7.59 -21.73 -10.52
CA ASN A 400 7.53 -21.40 -11.94
C ASN A 400 6.84 -20.02 -12.09
N ILE A 401 7.57 -19.06 -12.66
CA ILE A 401 7.09 -17.71 -12.90
C ILE A 401 7.29 -17.40 -14.38
N LYS A 402 6.22 -17.16 -15.09
CA LYS A 402 6.22 -16.87 -16.53
C LYS A 402 7.00 -17.93 -17.38
N GLY A 403 6.88 -19.20 -17.00
CA GLY A 403 7.51 -20.31 -17.71
C GLY A 403 8.96 -20.61 -17.33
N LYS A 404 9.56 -19.84 -16.42
CA LYS A 404 10.90 -20.08 -15.88
C LYS A 404 10.83 -20.54 -14.44
N ASP A 405 11.72 -21.43 -14.04
CA ASP A 405 11.82 -21.92 -12.67
C ASP A 405 12.81 -21.07 -11.88
N TYR A 406 12.38 -20.59 -10.70
CA TYR A 406 13.18 -19.78 -9.79
C TYR A 406 13.30 -20.46 -8.43
N ALA A 407 14.52 -20.48 -7.89
CA ALA A 407 14.75 -20.82 -6.50
C ALA A 407 14.63 -19.54 -5.66
N ILE A 408 13.66 -19.49 -4.76
CA ILE A 408 13.49 -18.43 -3.77
C ILE A 408 13.93 -19.01 -2.45
N THR A 409 14.99 -18.43 -1.87
CA THR A 409 15.57 -18.92 -0.63
C THR A 409 15.62 -17.83 0.42
N TYR A 410 15.13 -18.15 1.60
CA TYR A 410 15.19 -17.30 2.78
C TYR A 410 16.17 -17.91 3.77
N TYR A 411 17.09 -17.07 4.27
CA TYR A 411 18.10 -17.44 5.26
C TYR A 411 17.95 -16.58 6.51
N ALA A 412 18.00 -17.21 7.69
CA ALA A 412 18.24 -16.47 8.92
C ALA A 412 19.69 -15.97 8.93
N VAL A 413 19.89 -14.67 8.94
CA VAL A 413 21.22 -14.06 9.08
C VAL A 413 21.57 -14.00 10.56
N ARG A 414 22.76 -14.56 10.90
CA ARG A 414 23.28 -14.54 12.27
C ARG A 414 24.69 -14.01 12.30
N ASP A 415 25.08 -13.35 13.38
CA ASP A 415 26.47 -12.98 13.61
C ASP A 415 27.31 -14.20 14.08
N LYS A 416 28.60 -13.94 14.32
CA LYS A 416 29.56 -14.97 14.75
C LYS A 416 29.20 -15.63 16.09
N ASP A 417 28.39 -14.97 16.92
CA ASP A 417 27.97 -15.44 18.24
C ASP A 417 26.60 -16.13 18.17
N GLY A 418 26.02 -16.26 16.95
CA GLY A 418 24.74 -16.90 16.67
C GLY A 418 23.52 -15.99 16.86
N ALA A 419 23.72 -14.71 17.21
CA ALA A 419 22.64 -13.78 17.38
C ALA A 419 21.98 -13.44 16.03
N TYR A 420 20.64 -13.46 16.00
CA TYR A 420 19.85 -13.13 14.82
C TYR A 420 20.05 -11.67 14.41
N LYS A 421 20.29 -11.45 13.12
CA LYS A 421 20.53 -10.15 12.51
C LYS A 421 19.55 -9.81 11.39
N GLY A 422 18.66 -10.73 11.06
CA GLY A 422 17.68 -10.47 10.01
C GLY A 422 17.45 -11.64 9.08
N VAL A 423 16.81 -11.37 7.94
CA VAL A 423 16.54 -12.33 6.87
C VAL A 423 17.23 -11.88 5.59
N LEU A 424 17.89 -12.81 4.93
CA LEU A 424 18.35 -12.65 3.55
C LEU A 424 17.44 -13.48 2.63
N GLU A 425 16.74 -12.81 1.72
CA GLU A 425 16.05 -13.45 0.61
C GLU A 425 16.94 -13.42 -0.63
N THR A 426 17.02 -14.54 -1.34
CA THR A 426 17.65 -14.62 -2.66
C THR A 426 16.68 -15.22 -3.67
N VAL A 427 16.67 -14.68 -4.90
CA VAL A 427 15.88 -15.21 -6.01
C VAL A 427 16.82 -15.49 -7.17
N GLN A 428 16.91 -16.74 -7.57
CA GLN A 428 17.83 -17.23 -8.60
C GLN A 428 17.08 -17.91 -9.76
N ASP A 429 17.38 -17.49 -11.01
CA ASP A 429 16.89 -18.14 -12.23
C ASP A 429 17.59 -19.50 -12.37
N LEU A 430 16.82 -20.58 -12.52
CA LEU A 430 17.31 -21.94 -12.65
C LEU A 430 17.43 -22.41 -14.10
N SER A 431 17.13 -21.56 -15.08
CA SER A 431 17.09 -21.92 -16.51
C SER A 431 18.41 -22.54 -16.99
N PHE A 432 19.54 -21.94 -16.60
CA PHE A 432 20.86 -22.48 -16.95
C PHE A 432 21.08 -23.90 -16.40
N TYR A 433 20.76 -24.12 -15.14
CA TYR A 433 20.97 -25.42 -14.49
C TYR A 433 20.06 -26.48 -15.10
N LYS A 434 18.82 -26.15 -15.41
CA LYS A 434 17.86 -27.04 -16.06
C LYS A 434 18.37 -27.48 -17.43
N THR A 435 18.75 -26.54 -18.28
CA THR A 435 19.30 -26.83 -19.63
C THR A 435 20.58 -27.70 -19.53
N TYR A 436 21.46 -27.39 -18.58
CA TYR A 436 22.67 -28.14 -18.36
C TYR A 436 22.37 -29.62 -17.96
N LEU A 437 21.45 -29.82 -17.02
CA LEU A 437 21.07 -31.15 -16.58
C LEU A 437 20.37 -31.95 -17.69
N GLU A 438 19.47 -31.34 -18.44
CA GLU A 438 18.78 -31.94 -19.60
C GLU A 438 19.77 -32.32 -20.70
N SER A 439 20.86 -31.56 -20.88
CA SER A 439 21.92 -31.90 -21.85
C SER A 439 22.79 -33.11 -21.46
N LYS A 440 22.69 -33.58 -20.21
CA LYS A 440 23.45 -34.70 -19.65
C LYS A 440 22.62 -35.97 -19.47
N ALA A 441 21.28 -35.85 -19.54
CA ALA A 441 20.33 -36.95 -19.48
C ALA A 441 20.10 -37.58 -20.87
#